data_9abbb3e3f3dce7062f35a0c0b4432ff4
#
_entry.id   9abbb3e3f3dce7062f35a0c0b4432ff4
#
_cell.length_a   1.000
_cell.length_b   1.000
_cell.length_c   1.000
_cell.angle_alpha   90.00
_cell.angle_beta   90.00
_cell.angle_gamma   90.00
#
_symmetry.space_group_name_H-M   'P 1'
#
loop_
_entity.id
_entity.type
_entity.pdbx_description
1 polymer ?
#
loop_
_entity_poly.entity_id
_entity_poly.type
_entity_poly.pdbx_seq_one_letter_code
_entity_poly.pdbx_strand_id
1 'polypeptide(L)' 'MKAAEVRDLNLDELGAKERELTDQLFRMRIQKSMGQLEAPDRLRTVRRDLARIKTVLREKQAD' A
#
# COMPACT_ATOMS: atom_id res chain seq x y z
N MET A 1 -4.75 1.87 -7.25
CA MET A 1 -4.92 0.45 -7.67
C MET A 1 -6.39 0.06 -7.65
N LYS A 2 -6.81 -0.67 -8.66
CA LYS A 2 -8.18 -1.18 -8.69
C LYS A 2 -8.25 -2.52 -7.98
N ALA A 3 -9.38 -2.79 -7.32
CA ALA A 3 -9.57 -4.03 -6.56
C ALA A 3 -9.37 -5.28 -7.43
N ALA A 4 -9.85 -5.24 -8.67
CA ALA A 4 -9.70 -6.37 -9.60
C ALA A 4 -8.24 -6.67 -9.90
N GLU A 5 -7.43 -5.63 -10.08
CA GLU A 5 -6.00 -5.79 -10.33
C GLU A 5 -5.28 -6.43 -9.13
N VAL A 6 -5.65 -5.99 -7.94
CA VAL A 6 -5.07 -6.52 -6.71
C VAL A 6 -5.44 -7.99 -6.52
N ARG A 7 -6.68 -8.37 -6.84
CA ARG A 7 -7.13 -9.74 -6.69
C ARG A 7 -6.47 -10.71 -7.67
N ASP A 8 -5.97 -10.19 -8.79
CA ASP A 8 -5.26 -11.01 -9.78
C ASP A 8 -3.83 -11.35 -9.35
N LEU A 9 -3.29 -10.68 -8.35
CA LEU A 9 -1.95 -10.95 -7.84
C LEU A 9 -1.93 -12.20 -6.97
N ASN A 10 -0.84 -12.97 -7.04
CA ASN A 10 -0.67 -14.12 -6.15
C ASN A 10 -0.15 -13.65 -4.79
N LEU A 11 -0.06 -14.58 -3.81
CA LEU A 11 0.35 -14.24 -2.45
C LEU A 11 1.75 -13.63 -2.39
N ASP A 12 2.68 -14.13 -3.19
CA ASP A 12 4.05 -13.62 -3.21
C ASP A 12 4.09 -12.19 -3.75
N GLU A 13 3.35 -11.93 -4.82
CA GLU A 13 3.25 -10.60 -5.42
C GLU A 13 2.57 -9.61 -4.46
N LEU A 14 1.52 -10.06 -3.78
CA LEU A 14 0.83 -9.23 -2.79
C LEU A 14 1.74 -8.88 -1.62
N GLY A 15 2.50 -9.85 -1.12
CA GLY A 15 3.45 -9.62 -0.04
C GLY A 15 4.54 -8.64 -0.42
N ALA A 16 5.07 -8.77 -1.64
CA ALA A 16 6.09 -7.86 -2.15
C ALA A 16 5.53 -6.44 -2.29
N LYS A 17 4.31 -6.33 -2.81
CA LYS A 17 3.66 -5.03 -2.98
C LYS A 17 3.35 -4.38 -1.64
N GLU A 18 2.93 -5.17 -0.67
CA GLU A 18 2.69 -4.66 0.69
C GLU A 18 3.95 -4.05 1.28
N ARG A 19 5.09 -4.74 1.15
CA ARG A 19 6.36 -4.22 1.66
C ARG A 19 6.77 -2.94 0.95
N GLU A 20 6.61 -2.90 -0.37
CA GLU A 20 6.94 -1.72 -1.16
C GLU A 20 6.12 -0.51 -0.71
N LEU A 21 4.81 -0.70 -0.55
CA LEU A 21 3.92 0.40 -0.15
C LEU A 21 4.16 0.80 1.31
N THR A 22 4.47 -0.15 2.18
CA THR A 22 4.81 0.15 3.57
C THR A 22 6.07 1.03 3.65
N ASP A 23 7.08 0.71 2.84
CA ASP A 23 8.29 1.51 2.76
C ASP A 23 8.00 2.93 2.26
N GLN A 24 7.19 3.04 1.20
CA GLN A 24 6.81 4.34 0.67
C GLN A 24 6.08 5.18 1.71
N LEU A 25 5.15 4.56 2.43
CA LEU A 25 4.38 5.24 3.46
C LEU A 25 5.28 5.74 4.58
N PHE A 26 6.23 4.92 4.99
CA PHE A 26 7.19 5.28 6.04
C PHE A 26 8.03 6.49 5.61
N ARG A 27 8.55 6.47 4.39
CA ARG A 27 9.34 7.58 3.85
C ARG A 27 8.52 8.86 3.77
N MET A 28 7.27 8.75 3.33
CA MET A 28 6.38 9.91 3.23
C MET A 28 6.07 10.52 4.59
N ARG A 29 5.91 9.68 5.61
CA ARG A 29 5.69 10.15 6.98
C ARG A 29 6.88 10.93 7.51
N ILE A 30 8.09 10.45 7.21
CA ILE A 30 9.31 11.16 7.60
C ILE A 30 9.38 12.51 6.88
N GLN A 31 9.12 12.54 5.57
CA GLN A 31 9.10 13.78 4.80
C GLN A 31 8.07 14.77 5.34
N LYS A 32 6.90 14.28 5.71
CA LYS A 32 5.84 15.11 6.29
C LYS A 32 6.30 15.72 7.61
N SER A 33 6.93 14.93 8.48
CA SER A 33 7.40 15.44 9.77
C SER A 33 8.50 16.49 9.63
N MET A 34 9.22 16.46 8.51
CA MET A 34 10.27 17.43 8.19
C MET A 34 9.75 18.62 7.38
N GLY A 35 8.45 18.65 7.10
CA GLY A 35 7.85 19.72 6.30
C GLY A 35 8.19 19.66 4.81
N GLN A 36 8.67 18.52 4.31
CA GLN A 36 9.14 18.36 2.95
C GLN A 36 8.17 17.63 2.02
N LEU A 37 7.00 17.24 2.51
CA LEU A 37 6.03 16.53 1.69
C LEU A 37 5.29 17.51 0.76
N GLU A 38 5.54 17.39 -0.54
CA GLU A 38 4.97 18.28 -1.55
C GLU A 38 3.60 17.85 -2.07
N ALA A 39 3.26 16.55 -1.91
CA ALA A 39 2.03 15.99 -2.46
C ALA A 39 1.27 15.18 -1.40
N PRO A 40 0.49 15.84 -0.52
CA PRO A 40 -0.26 15.12 0.52
C PRO A 40 -1.27 14.12 -0.03
N ASP A 41 -1.79 14.33 -1.24
CA ASP A 41 -2.71 13.38 -1.87
C ASP A 41 -2.06 12.03 -2.15
N ARG A 42 -0.77 12.03 -2.41
CA ARG A 42 -0.02 10.81 -2.64
C ARG A 42 0.02 9.92 -1.39
N LEU A 43 0.13 10.54 -0.24
CA LEU A 43 0.08 9.83 1.04
C LEU A 43 -1.26 9.08 1.19
N ARG A 44 -2.36 9.74 0.86
CA ARG A 44 -3.69 9.12 0.89
C ARG A 44 -3.77 7.95 -0.06
N THR A 45 -3.28 8.13 -1.28
CA THR A 45 -3.31 7.09 -2.31
C THR A 45 -2.53 5.86 -1.86
N VAL A 46 -1.33 6.05 -1.33
CA VAL A 46 -0.50 4.95 -0.85
C VAL A 46 -1.18 4.22 0.32
N ARG A 47 -1.76 4.96 1.26
CA ARG A 47 -2.48 4.36 2.39
C ARG A 47 -3.67 3.54 1.91
N ARG A 48 -4.42 4.05 0.94
CA ARG A 48 -5.58 3.36 0.37
C ARG A 48 -5.16 2.07 -0.33
N ASP A 49 -4.10 2.16 -1.15
CA ASP A 49 -3.59 0.99 -1.87
C ASP A 49 -3.09 -0.08 -0.91
N LEU A 50 -2.38 0.33 0.13
CA LEU A 50 -1.89 -0.59 1.15
C LEU A 50 -3.06 -1.29 1.87
N ALA A 51 -4.10 -0.54 2.20
CA ALA A 51 -5.30 -1.11 2.83
C ALA A 51 -5.98 -2.15 1.94
N ARG A 52 -6.05 -1.89 0.63
CA ARG A 52 -6.60 -2.84 -0.34
C ARG A 52 -5.78 -4.12 -0.38
N ILE A 53 -4.47 -3.97 -0.45
CA ILE A 53 -3.58 -5.13 -0.51
C ILE A 53 -3.72 -5.98 0.75
N LYS A 54 -3.77 -5.36 1.91
CA LYS A 54 -3.97 -6.08 3.17
C LYS A 54 -5.30 -6.82 3.20
N THR A 55 -6.36 -6.18 2.69
CA THR A 55 -7.68 -6.79 2.63
C THR A 55 -7.68 -8.03 1.75
N VAL A 56 -7.09 -7.93 0.55
CA VAL A 56 -7.03 -9.06 -0.37
C VAL A 56 -6.13 -10.17 0.16
N LEU A 57 -5.01 -9.83 0.80
CA LEU A 57 -4.15 -10.81 1.46
C LEU A 57 -4.94 -11.60 2.50
N ARG A 58 -5.71 -10.90 3.31
CA ARG A 58 -6.54 -11.51 4.35
C ARG A 58 -7.59 -12.44 3.73
N GLU A 59 -8.24 -12.00 2.66
CA GLU A 59 -9.21 -12.81 1.93
C GLU A 59 -8.58 -14.11 1.44
N LYS A 60 -7.39 -14.02 0.83
CA LYS A 60 -6.70 -15.19 0.28
C LYS A 60 -6.14 -16.13 1.34
N GLN A 61 -5.78 -15.60 2.48
CA GLN A 61 -5.26 -16.40 3.60
C GLN A 61 -6.36 -17.03 4.44
N ALA A 62 -7.57 -16.50 4.37
CA ALA A 62 -8.71 -16.99 5.17
C ALA A 62 -9.27 -18.32 4.65
N ASP A 63 -8.90 -18.71 3.43
CA ASP A 63 -9.31 -19.99 2.87
C ASP A 63 -8.36 -21.10 3.36
#